data_be3af1deeb9d10d3da2639aa5f26ebb0
#
_entry.id   be3af1deeb9d10d3da2639aa5f26ebb0
#
_cell.length_a   1.000
_cell.length_b   1.000
_cell.length_c   1.000
_cell.angle_alpha   90.00
_cell.angle_beta   90.00
_cell.angle_gamma   90.00
#
_symmetry.space_group_name_H-M   'P 1'
#
loop_
_entity.id
_entity.type
_entity.pdbx_description
1 polymer ?
#
loop_
_entity_poly.entity_id
_entity_poly.type
_entity_poly.pdbx_seq_one_letter_code
_entity_poly.pdbx_strand_id
1 'polypeptide(L)'
;MTRSPAAAVLAAVAVTVLAWASAFIGIRAVGEDLSPGALALGRLLVGTAVLALLSLGRGWVAPTRREWGLLVLCGVGWFGVYNVALNAAEQHLDAGTTAMLVNTGPILIAVLAGLVLGEGFPGRLVAGLVVAFAGVLLIGVAGRDGGTDLLGVVLCLVAAVTYAAGVVAQKPVLRRLPPLQVTLTACAVGAVCCLPWSGVLAAELAVAPASSVLGAVYLGVVPTALAFSTWAYALARTPAGRLGVTTYLVPPLVVLLSWLLLDEVPPALAVAGGAVCLAGVALARSRGRVRPPAARGAAGTAPAPDPAAPAAQR
;
A
#
# COMPACT_ATOMS: atom_id res chain seq x y z
N MET A 1 29.01 -12.79 5.92
CA MET A 1 27.77 -13.09 6.67
C MET A 1 26.59 -12.94 5.73
N THR A 2 26.12 -14.01 5.11
CA THR A 2 24.93 -14.01 4.24
C THR A 2 23.69 -13.94 5.12
N ARG A 3 23.03 -12.77 5.13
CA ARG A 3 21.73 -12.61 5.83
C ARG A 3 20.75 -13.63 5.28
N SER A 4 19.98 -14.30 6.17
CA SER A 4 18.95 -15.23 5.72
C SER A 4 17.93 -14.48 4.83
N PRO A 5 17.36 -15.12 3.79
CA PRO A 5 16.35 -14.50 2.92
C PRO A 5 15.20 -13.86 3.68
N ALA A 6 14.81 -14.46 4.82
CA ALA A 6 13.77 -13.92 5.71
C ALA A 6 14.21 -12.62 6.39
N ALA A 7 15.46 -12.51 6.83
CA ALA A 7 15.99 -11.29 7.45
C ALA A 7 16.06 -10.13 6.44
N ALA A 8 16.38 -10.41 5.17
CA ALA A 8 16.40 -9.40 4.12
C ALA A 8 14.97 -8.85 3.81
N VAL A 9 13.96 -9.73 3.78
CA VAL A 9 12.55 -9.31 3.63
C VAL A 9 12.09 -8.48 4.82
N LEU A 10 12.43 -8.88 6.04
CA LEU A 10 12.06 -8.12 7.24
C LEU A 10 12.71 -6.74 7.25
N ALA A 11 13.99 -6.63 6.89
CA ALA A 11 14.68 -5.34 6.77
C ALA A 11 14.04 -4.46 5.69
N ALA A 12 13.69 -5.02 4.52
CA ALA A 12 13.00 -4.29 3.46
C ALA A 12 11.64 -3.75 3.92
N VAL A 13 10.87 -4.56 4.67
CA VAL A 13 9.59 -4.14 5.27
C VAL A 13 9.80 -3.01 6.28
N ALA A 14 10.77 -3.13 7.17
CA ALA A 14 11.06 -2.09 8.18
C ALA A 14 11.43 -0.76 7.50
N VAL A 15 12.30 -0.80 6.49
CA VAL A 15 12.67 0.40 5.70
C VAL A 15 11.44 1.00 5.03
N THR A 16 10.58 0.18 4.39
CA THR A 16 9.36 0.67 3.75
C THR A 16 8.44 1.36 4.74
N VAL A 17 8.15 0.74 5.89
CA VAL A 17 7.22 1.26 6.90
C VAL A 17 7.73 2.58 7.48
N LEU A 18 9.01 2.65 7.84
CA LEU A 18 9.61 3.88 8.38
C LEU A 18 9.65 5.00 7.34
N ALA A 19 10.05 4.69 6.10
CA ALA A 19 10.11 5.67 5.03
C ALA A 19 8.71 6.18 4.63
N TRP A 20 7.68 5.34 4.64
CA TRP A 20 6.32 5.78 4.38
C TRP A 20 5.74 6.58 5.55
N ALA A 21 6.01 6.19 6.79
CA ALA A 21 5.59 7.00 7.94
C ALA A 21 6.20 8.41 7.89
N SER A 22 7.50 8.52 7.58
CA SER A 22 8.16 9.83 7.45
C SER A 22 7.68 10.64 6.23
N ALA A 23 7.08 9.99 5.21
CA ALA A 23 6.52 10.70 4.07
C ALA A 23 5.39 11.66 4.46
N PHE A 24 4.49 11.25 5.36
CA PHE A 24 3.40 12.10 5.85
C PHE A 24 3.95 13.39 6.50
N ILE A 25 4.98 13.25 7.32
CA ILE A 25 5.63 14.40 7.95
C ILE A 25 6.30 15.30 6.89
N GLY A 26 6.98 14.68 5.92
CA GLY A 26 7.64 15.42 4.83
C GLY A 26 6.65 16.16 3.93
N ILE A 27 5.51 15.55 3.57
CA ILE A 27 4.46 16.17 2.76
C ILE A 27 3.87 17.37 3.51
N ARG A 28 3.57 17.19 4.81
CA ARG A 28 3.02 18.25 5.66
C ARG A 28 3.99 19.43 5.77
N ALA A 29 5.28 19.17 5.97
CA ALA A 29 6.30 20.19 6.12
C ALA A 29 6.57 21.01 4.85
N VAL A 30 6.33 20.45 3.67
CA VAL A 30 6.56 21.12 2.36
C VAL A 30 5.27 21.64 1.72
N GLY A 31 4.12 21.22 2.24
CA GLY A 31 2.80 21.48 1.64
C GLY A 31 2.37 22.95 1.63
N GLU A 32 3.02 23.81 2.39
CA GLU A 32 2.79 25.26 2.36
C GLU A 32 3.47 25.94 1.19
N ASP A 33 4.61 25.41 0.72
CA ASP A 33 5.43 26.00 -0.33
C ASP A 33 5.22 25.34 -1.69
N LEU A 34 4.79 24.08 -1.73
CA LEU A 34 4.59 23.30 -2.94
C LEU A 34 3.16 22.76 -3.03
N SER A 35 2.47 23.11 -4.10
CA SER A 35 1.11 22.61 -4.37
C SER A 35 1.09 21.07 -4.55
N PRO A 36 -0.02 20.39 -4.26
CA PRO A 36 -0.10 18.92 -4.27
C PRO A 36 0.39 18.25 -5.53
N GLY A 37 0.04 18.81 -6.70
CA GLY A 37 0.44 18.29 -7.99
C GLY A 37 1.92 18.57 -8.32
N ALA A 38 2.41 19.75 -7.99
CA ALA A 38 3.82 20.12 -8.16
C ALA A 38 4.72 19.24 -7.26
N LEU A 39 4.35 19.08 -6.00
CA LEU A 39 5.07 18.17 -5.08
C LEU A 39 5.06 16.73 -5.59
N ALA A 40 3.91 16.24 -6.10
CA ALA A 40 3.83 14.90 -6.69
C ALA A 40 4.78 14.76 -7.88
N LEU A 41 4.79 15.72 -8.80
CA LEU A 41 5.70 15.72 -9.94
C LEU A 41 7.16 15.77 -9.48
N GLY A 42 7.52 16.69 -8.60
CA GLY A 42 8.89 16.89 -8.11
C GLY A 42 9.47 15.62 -7.50
N ARG A 43 8.73 15.01 -6.57
CA ARG A 43 9.17 13.75 -5.93
C ARG A 43 9.24 12.56 -6.90
N LEU A 44 8.35 12.50 -7.91
CA LEU A 44 8.38 11.43 -8.91
C LEU A 44 9.52 11.62 -9.91
N LEU A 45 9.87 12.84 -10.29
CA LEU A 45 11.05 13.10 -11.13
C LEU A 45 12.34 12.70 -10.42
N VAL A 46 12.51 13.14 -9.17
CA VAL A 46 13.67 12.74 -8.34
C VAL A 46 13.71 11.23 -8.15
N GLY A 47 12.56 10.62 -7.78
CA GLY A 47 12.45 9.17 -7.61
C GLY A 47 12.80 8.40 -8.88
N THR A 48 12.30 8.85 -10.03
CA THR A 48 12.61 8.24 -11.34
C THR A 48 14.09 8.37 -11.66
N ALA A 49 14.71 9.52 -11.44
CA ALA A 49 16.14 9.72 -11.67
C ALA A 49 17.00 8.79 -10.80
N VAL A 50 16.70 8.71 -9.51
CA VAL A 50 17.40 7.79 -8.58
C VAL A 50 17.23 6.34 -9.01
N LEU A 51 16.00 5.92 -9.34
CA LEU A 51 15.73 4.55 -9.78
C LEU A 51 16.41 4.23 -11.12
N ALA A 52 16.47 5.19 -12.04
CA ALA A 52 17.18 5.04 -13.29
C ALA A 52 18.69 4.85 -13.06
N LEU A 53 19.31 5.68 -12.21
CA LEU A 53 20.72 5.54 -11.82
C LEU A 53 20.98 4.17 -11.18
N LEU A 54 20.12 3.72 -10.27
CA LEU A 54 20.23 2.40 -9.65
C LEU A 54 20.02 1.25 -10.64
N SER A 55 19.37 1.51 -11.77
CA SER A 55 19.13 0.51 -12.81
C SER A 55 20.26 0.41 -13.85
N LEU A 56 21.21 1.36 -13.85
CA LEU A 56 22.36 1.34 -14.75
C LEU A 56 23.16 0.04 -14.61
N GLY A 57 23.53 -0.54 -15.73
CA GLY A 57 24.27 -1.81 -15.78
C GLY A 57 23.46 -3.06 -15.41
N ARG A 58 22.15 -2.92 -15.10
CA ARG A 58 21.26 -4.08 -14.87
C ARG A 58 20.53 -4.47 -16.15
N GLY A 59 20.37 -5.77 -16.35
CA GLY A 59 19.64 -6.30 -17.51
C GLY A 59 18.18 -5.82 -17.50
N TRP A 60 17.66 -5.45 -18.68
CA TRP A 60 16.28 -5.06 -18.89
C TRP A 60 15.47 -6.23 -19.43
N VAL A 61 14.33 -6.53 -18.81
CA VAL A 61 13.39 -7.54 -19.27
C VAL A 61 12.23 -6.83 -19.96
N ALA A 62 12.07 -7.03 -21.28
CA ALA A 62 10.99 -6.38 -22.04
C ALA A 62 9.61 -6.79 -21.52
N PRO A 63 8.75 -5.84 -21.06
CA PRO A 63 7.39 -6.16 -20.62
C PRO A 63 6.52 -6.59 -21.81
N THR A 64 5.64 -7.54 -21.58
CA THR A 64 4.57 -7.91 -22.53
C THR A 64 3.53 -6.80 -22.60
N ARG A 65 2.65 -6.82 -23.63
CA ARG A 65 1.54 -5.83 -23.76
C ARG A 65 0.65 -5.80 -22.51
N ARG A 66 0.36 -6.97 -21.92
CA ARG A 66 -0.44 -7.08 -20.70
C ARG A 66 0.30 -6.47 -19.50
N GLU A 67 1.58 -6.74 -19.36
CA GLU A 67 2.40 -6.17 -18.27
C GLU A 67 2.54 -4.66 -18.42
N TRP A 68 2.66 -4.13 -19.65
CA TRP A 68 2.61 -2.69 -19.88
C TRP A 68 1.30 -2.07 -19.40
N GLY A 69 0.14 -2.68 -19.71
CA GLY A 69 -1.16 -2.21 -19.21
C GLY A 69 -1.21 -2.17 -17.66
N LEU A 70 -0.68 -3.21 -17.01
CA LEU A 70 -0.61 -3.26 -15.54
C LEU A 70 0.38 -2.26 -14.95
N LEU A 71 1.52 -2.02 -15.61
CA LEU A 71 2.50 -1.01 -15.22
C LEU A 71 1.94 0.40 -15.36
N VAL A 72 1.21 0.69 -16.44
CA VAL A 72 0.52 1.97 -16.65
C VAL A 72 -0.56 2.17 -15.59
N LEU A 73 -1.39 1.16 -15.32
CA LEU A 73 -2.40 1.22 -14.27
C LEU A 73 -1.76 1.49 -12.89
N CYS A 74 -0.66 0.81 -12.57
CA CYS A 74 0.11 1.02 -11.35
C CYS A 74 0.72 2.42 -11.32
N GLY A 75 1.34 2.87 -12.42
CA GLY A 75 1.99 4.17 -12.51
C GLY A 75 1.02 5.33 -12.41
N VAL A 76 -0.06 5.32 -13.20
CA VAL A 76 -1.09 6.37 -13.16
C VAL A 76 -1.83 6.34 -11.82
N GLY A 77 -2.30 5.16 -11.37
CA GLY A 77 -3.09 5.03 -10.15
C GLY A 77 -2.27 5.28 -8.90
N TRP A 78 -1.22 4.49 -8.67
CA TRP A 78 -0.52 4.52 -7.39
C TRP A 78 0.63 5.54 -7.32
N PHE A 79 1.30 5.82 -8.43
CA PHE A 79 2.35 6.84 -8.43
C PHE A 79 1.79 8.23 -8.78
N GLY A 80 0.87 8.36 -9.74
CA GLY A 80 0.26 9.63 -10.13
C GLY A 80 -0.86 10.05 -9.18
N VAL A 81 -2.07 9.52 -9.40
CA VAL A 81 -3.30 9.96 -8.70
C VAL A 81 -3.17 9.83 -7.18
N TYR A 82 -2.64 8.74 -6.68
CA TYR A 82 -2.39 8.55 -5.24
C TYR A 82 -1.56 9.68 -4.64
N ASN A 83 -0.42 10.03 -5.26
CA ASN A 83 0.44 11.05 -4.69
C ASN A 83 -0.21 12.43 -4.71
N VAL A 84 -0.90 12.79 -5.80
CA VAL A 84 -1.64 14.07 -5.87
C VAL A 84 -2.76 14.10 -4.81
N ALA A 85 -3.55 13.03 -4.72
CA ALA A 85 -4.65 12.95 -3.77
C ALA A 85 -4.16 12.96 -2.31
N LEU A 86 -3.06 12.22 -2.01
CA LEU A 86 -2.47 12.20 -0.68
C LEU A 86 -1.92 13.57 -0.28
N ASN A 87 -1.12 14.19 -1.16
CA ASN A 87 -0.56 15.52 -0.90
C ASN A 87 -1.68 16.56 -0.70
N ALA A 88 -2.77 16.48 -1.49
CA ALA A 88 -3.92 17.37 -1.34
C ALA A 88 -4.69 17.08 -0.03
N ALA A 89 -4.85 15.81 0.35
CA ALA A 89 -5.53 15.44 1.60
C ALA A 89 -4.83 16.05 2.82
N GLU A 90 -3.50 16.10 2.83
CA GLU A 90 -2.71 16.67 3.92
C GLU A 90 -2.78 18.20 4.01
N GLN A 91 -3.35 18.88 3.01
CA GLN A 91 -3.72 20.29 3.14
C GLN A 91 -5.03 20.51 3.90
N HIS A 92 -5.84 19.46 4.05
CA HIS A 92 -7.17 19.50 4.67
C HIS A 92 -7.22 18.73 6.00
N LEU A 93 -6.30 17.80 6.23
CA LEU A 93 -6.25 16.93 7.41
C LEU A 93 -4.85 16.90 8.01
N ASP A 94 -4.77 16.63 9.31
CA ASP A 94 -3.49 16.31 9.94
C ASP A 94 -2.89 14.99 9.42
N ALA A 95 -1.57 14.85 9.55
CA ALA A 95 -0.84 13.70 9.03
C ALA A 95 -1.30 12.36 9.65
N GLY A 96 -1.65 12.35 10.94
CA GLY A 96 -2.13 11.16 11.65
C GLY A 96 -3.47 10.69 11.13
N THR A 97 -4.45 11.60 10.98
CA THR A 97 -5.78 11.30 10.42
C THR A 97 -5.68 10.82 8.98
N THR A 98 -4.85 11.48 8.16
CA THR A 98 -4.58 11.08 6.77
C THR A 98 -4.02 9.66 6.70
N ALA A 99 -3.02 9.33 7.53
CA ALA A 99 -2.44 8.01 7.58
C ALA A 99 -3.45 6.92 8.00
N MET A 100 -4.33 7.22 8.97
CA MET A 100 -5.38 6.29 9.40
C MET A 100 -6.39 6.00 8.29
N LEU A 101 -6.82 7.02 7.55
CA LEU A 101 -7.79 6.88 6.43
C LEU A 101 -7.19 6.11 5.26
N VAL A 102 -5.97 6.44 4.83
CA VAL A 102 -5.26 5.75 3.73
C VAL A 102 -5.02 4.28 4.08
N ASN A 103 -4.87 3.94 5.36
CA ASN A 103 -4.71 2.56 5.81
C ASN A 103 -6.00 1.71 5.74
N THR A 104 -7.09 2.20 5.19
CA THR A 104 -8.22 1.38 4.69
C THR A 104 -7.84 0.62 3.40
N GLY A 105 -6.79 1.04 2.70
CA GLY A 105 -6.29 0.42 1.46
C GLY A 105 -6.11 -1.10 1.51
N PRO A 106 -5.55 -1.71 2.57
CA PRO A 106 -5.45 -3.16 2.71
C PRO A 106 -6.78 -3.92 2.64
N ILE A 107 -7.89 -3.35 3.10
CA ILE A 107 -9.22 -3.97 2.89
C ILE A 107 -9.60 -3.89 1.42
N LEU A 108 -9.39 -2.73 0.80
CA LEU A 108 -9.66 -2.55 -0.63
C LEU A 108 -8.82 -3.49 -1.49
N ILE A 109 -7.55 -3.75 -1.11
CA ILE A 109 -6.72 -4.77 -1.75
C ILE A 109 -7.39 -6.15 -1.67
N ALA A 110 -7.90 -6.54 -0.48
CA ALA A 110 -8.58 -7.82 -0.32
C ALA A 110 -9.88 -7.91 -1.12
N VAL A 111 -10.67 -6.83 -1.17
CA VAL A 111 -11.89 -6.73 -1.99
C VAL A 111 -11.54 -6.85 -3.48
N LEU A 112 -10.59 -6.07 -3.96
CA LEU A 112 -10.18 -6.11 -5.37
C LEU A 112 -9.58 -7.46 -5.76
N ALA A 113 -8.77 -8.08 -4.88
CA ALA A 113 -8.25 -9.42 -5.11
C ALA A 113 -9.38 -10.45 -5.18
N GLY A 114 -10.39 -10.35 -4.32
CA GLY A 114 -11.59 -11.20 -4.36
C GLY A 114 -12.37 -11.06 -5.66
N LEU A 115 -12.56 -9.84 -6.15
CA LEU A 115 -13.27 -9.55 -7.42
C LEU A 115 -12.47 -9.98 -8.65
N VAL A 116 -11.18 -9.64 -8.71
CA VAL A 116 -10.34 -9.85 -9.88
C VAL A 116 -9.81 -11.28 -9.97
N LEU A 117 -9.50 -11.90 -8.81
CA LEU A 117 -8.95 -13.26 -8.73
C LEU A 117 -10.02 -14.31 -8.46
N GLY A 118 -11.28 -13.92 -8.25
CA GLY A 118 -12.38 -14.85 -7.97
C GLY A 118 -12.27 -15.55 -6.61
N GLU A 119 -11.52 -14.99 -5.66
CA GLU A 119 -11.30 -15.60 -4.33
C GLU A 119 -12.53 -15.52 -3.41
N GLY A 120 -13.60 -14.83 -3.87
CA GLY A 120 -14.84 -14.67 -3.12
C GLY A 120 -14.77 -13.67 -1.96
N PHE A 121 -15.87 -13.54 -1.24
CA PHE A 121 -16.03 -12.60 -0.10
C PHE A 121 -16.32 -13.37 1.18
N PRO A 122 -15.33 -13.81 1.93
CA PRO A 122 -15.58 -14.45 3.23
C PRO A 122 -16.26 -13.46 4.17
N GLY A 123 -17.22 -13.94 5.00
CA GLY A 123 -18.03 -13.07 5.86
C GLY A 123 -17.21 -12.14 6.77
N ARG A 124 -15.99 -12.54 7.13
CA ARG A 124 -15.07 -11.70 7.91
C ARG A 124 -14.55 -10.50 7.13
N LEU A 125 -14.33 -10.66 5.82
CA LEU A 125 -13.97 -9.54 4.95
C LEU A 125 -15.10 -8.52 4.91
N VAL A 126 -16.35 -8.99 4.75
CA VAL A 126 -17.53 -8.12 4.74
C VAL A 126 -17.70 -7.44 6.11
N ALA A 127 -17.62 -8.19 7.20
CA ALA A 127 -17.70 -7.62 8.56
C ALA A 127 -16.60 -6.59 8.81
N GLY A 128 -15.36 -6.88 8.42
CA GLY A 128 -14.24 -5.96 8.54
C GLY A 128 -14.43 -4.69 7.71
N LEU A 129 -14.98 -4.82 6.49
CA LEU A 129 -15.31 -3.68 5.64
C LEU A 129 -16.35 -2.76 6.30
N VAL A 130 -17.43 -3.34 6.86
CA VAL A 130 -18.47 -2.58 7.58
C VAL A 130 -17.89 -1.85 8.79
N VAL A 131 -17.06 -2.52 9.60
CA VAL A 131 -16.40 -1.91 10.76
C VAL A 131 -15.46 -0.78 10.34
N ALA A 132 -14.63 -1.00 9.31
CA ALA A 132 -13.74 0.04 8.82
C ALA A 132 -14.49 1.25 8.25
N PHE A 133 -15.59 1.02 7.53
CA PHE A 133 -16.43 2.09 7.01
C PHE A 133 -17.09 2.90 8.15
N ALA A 134 -17.53 2.24 9.23
CA ALA A 134 -18.00 2.93 10.42
C ALA A 134 -16.91 3.84 11.03
N GLY A 135 -15.65 3.38 11.04
CA GLY A 135 -14.51 4.19 11.47
C GLY A 135 -14.29 5.41 10.57
N VAL A 136 -14.40 5.27 9.25
CA VAL A 136 -14.31 6.39 8.29
C VAL A 136 -15.42 7.41 8.54
N LEU A 137 -16.67 6.94 8.77
CA LEU A 137 -17.79 7.83 9.10
C LEU A 137 -17.53 8.58 10.42
N LEU A 138 -16.96 7.92 11.42
CA LEU A 138 -16.62 8.55 12.71
C LEU A 138 -15.58 9.66 12.53
N ILE A 139 -14.55 9.43 11.71
CA ILE A 139 -13.57 10.47 11.34
C ILE A 139 -14.25 11.63 10.60
N GLY A 140 -15.13 11.33 9.63
CA GLY A 140 -15.86 12.36 8.88
C GLY A 140 -16.80 13.21 9.75
N VAL A 141 -17.38 12.63 10.82
CA VAL A 141 -18.22 13.37 11.79
C VAL A 141 -17.38 14.27 12.69
N ALA A 142 -16.14 13.84 13.05
CA ALA A 142 -15.21 14.68 13.82
C ALA A 142 -14.94 16.03 13.15
N GLY A 143 -15.13 16.12 11.83
CA GLY A 143 -14.96 17.35 11.07
C GLY A 143 -16.08 18.37 11.14
N ARG A 144 -17.26 17.97 11.60
CA ARG A 144 -18.41 18.90 11.68
C ARG A 144 -18.24 19.97 12.76
N ASP A 145 -17.40 19.72 13.76
CA ASP A 145 -17.08 20.66 14.83
C ASP A 145 -15.84 21.51 14.52
N GLY A 146 -15.46 21.63 13.23
CA GLY A 146 -14.34 22.46 12.76
C GLY A 146 -12.97 21.76 12.73
N GLY A 147 -12.92 20.42 12.92
CA GLY A 147 -11.65 19.69 13.03
C GLY A 147 -11.29 18.75 11.87
N THR A 148 -12.20 18.47 10.93
CA THR A 148 -11.88 17.56 9.80
C THR A 148 -12.64 17.99 8.53
N ASP A 149 -11.91 18.23 7.44
CA ASP A 149 -12.49 18.60 6.16
C ASP A 149 -12.96 17.33 5.38
N LEU A 150 -14.22 17.31 4.96
CA LEU A 150 -14.78 16.21 4.17
C LEU A 150 -14.02 16.00 2.85
N LEU A 151 -13.51 17.06 2.24
CA LEU A 151 -12.71 16.94 1.02
C LEU A 151 -11.43 16.13 1.29
N GLY A 152 -10.76 16.39 2.42
CA GLY A 152 -9.59 15.62 2.84
C GLY A 152 -9.91 14.13 3.02
N VAL A 153 -11.06 13.81 3.63
CA VAL A 153 -11.52 12.40 3.77
C VAL A 153 -11.72 11.74 2.40
N VAL A 154 -12.41 12.43 1.47
CA VAL A 154 -12.64 11.90 0.11
C VAL A 154 -11.31 11.70 -0.62
N LEU A 155 -10.38 12.63 -0.52
CA LEU A 155 -9.04 12.51 -1.13
C LEU A 155 -8.26 11.32 -0.56
N CYS A 156 -8.33 11.07 0.75
CA CYS A 156 -7.75 9.88 1.37
C CYS A 156 -8.37 8.57 0.84
N LEU A 157 -9.68 8.54 0.62
CA LEU A 157 -10.36 7.37 0.06
C LEU A 157 -9.96 7.14 -1.40
N VAL A 158 -9.83 8.20 -2.20
CA VAL A 158 -9.29 8.13 -3.58
C VAL A 158 -7.86 7.57 -3.53
N ALA A 159 -7.01 8.07 -2.65
CA ALA A 159 -5.67 7.55 -2.44
C ALA A 159 -5.69 6.06 -2.06
N ALA A 160 -6.53 5.64 -1.10
CA ALA A 160 -6.64 4.25 -0.67
C ALA A 160 -7.08 3.30 -1.81
N VAL A 161 -8.05 3.72 -2.64
CA VAL A 161 -8.52 2.95 -3.80
C VAL A 161 -7.43 2.80 -4.86
N THR A 162 -6.77 3.90 -5.22
CA THR A 162 -5.70 3.89 -6.23
C THR A 162 -4.46 3.14 -5.77
N TYR A 163 -4.11 3.23 -4.47
CA TYR A 163 -3.12 2.38 -3.84
C TYR A 163 -3.48 0.89 -3.97
N ALA A 164 -4.70 0.51 -3.61
CA ALA A 164 -5.15 -0.87 -3.66
C ALA A 164 -5.10 -1.43 -5.11
N ALA A 165 -5.61 -0.65 -6.08
CA ALA A 165 -5.54 -1.00 -7.49
C ALA A 165 -4.09 -1.18 -7.98
N GLY A 166 -3.19 -0.27 -7.58
CA GLY A 166 -1.77 -0.33 -7.91
C GLY A 166 -1.08 -1.58 -7.38
N VAL A 167 -1.33 -1.95 -6.11
CA VAL A 167 -0.76 -3.19 -5.51
C VAL A 167 -1.26 -4.43 -6.23
N VAL A 168 -2.58 -4.50 -6.54
CA VAL A 168 -3.16 -5.65 -7.26
C VAL A 168 -2.60 -5.73 -8.68
N ALA A 169 -2.42 -4.61 -9.37
CA ALA A 169 -1.80 -4.57 -10.69
C ALA A 169 -0.30 -4.94 -10.66
N GLN A 170 0.43 -4.52 -9.63
CA GLN A 170 1.86 -4.77 -9.50
C GLN A 170 2.20 -6.25 -9.25
N LYS A 171 1.36 -6.97 -8.48
CA LYS A 171 1.64 -8.34 -8.05
C LYS A 171 1.90 -9.33 -9.19
N PRO A 172 1.09 -9.43 -10.27
CA PRO A 172 1.37 -10.34 -11.38
C PRO A 172 2.63 -9.96 -12.16
N VAL A 173 2.94 -8.66 -12.29
CA VAL A 173 4.12 -8.17 -13.01
C VAL A 173 5.41 -8.58 -12.32
N LEU A 174 5.44 -8.56 -10.99
CA LEU A 174 6.56 -8.97 -10.15
C LEU A 174 6.88 -10.48 -10.21
N ARG A 175 6.06 -11.29 -10.88
CA ARG A 175 6.37 -12.70 -11.12
C ARG A 175 7.50 -12.90 -12.14
N ARG A 176 7.64 -11.97 -13.06
CA ARG A 176 8.59 -12.05 -14.18
C ARG A 176 9.59 -10.90 -14.22
N LEU A 177 9.13 -9.68 -13.95
CA LEU A 177 9.99 -8.50 -14.03
C LEU A 177 10.73 -8.24 -12.70
N PRO A 178 11.98 -7.77 -12.76
CA PRO A 178 12.73 -7.37 -11.57
C PRO A 178 11.99 -6.26 -10.78
N PRO A 179 11.97 -6.31 -9.44
CA PRO A 179 11.27 -5.31 -8.62
C PRO A 179 11.71 -3.87 -8.89
N LEU A 180 13.01 -3.64 -9.08
CA LEU A 180 13.55 -2.32 -9.37
C LEU A 180 13.03 -1.78 -10.71
N GLN A 181 12.99 -2.62 -11.75
CA GLN A 181 12.45 -2.26 -13.07
C GLN A 181 10.96 -1.92 -12.99
N VAL A 182 10.17 -2.71 -12.25
CA VAL A 182 8.74 -2.46 -12.05
C VAL A 182 8.52 -1.11 -11.36
N THR A 183 9.30 -0.83 -10.31
CA THR A 183 9.21 0.45 -9.58
C THR A 183 9.63 1.63 -10.47
N LEU A 184 10.76 1.51 -11.19
CA LEU A 184 11.22 2.54 -12.12
C LEU A 184 10.15 2.86 -13.18
N THR A 185 9.62 1.82 -13.85
CA THR A 185 8.64 2.03 -14.92
C THR A 185 7.35 2.65 -14.39
N ALA A 186 6.82 2.17 -13.25
CA ALA A 186 5.61 2.73 -12.66
C ALA A 186 5.84 4.17 -12.16
N CYS A 187 7.00 4.48 -11.57
CA CYS A 187 7.36 5.83 -11.13
C CYS A 187 7.47 6.79 -12.33
N ALA A 188 8.13 6.38 -13.41
CA ALA A 188 8.24 7.17 -14.64
C ALA A 188 6.87 7.44 -15.28
N VAL A 189 5.98 6.44 -15.34
CA VAL A 189 4.60 6.62 -15.83
C VAL A 189 3.84 7.60 -14.94
N GLY A 190 3.98 7.50 -13.62
CA GLY A 190 3.39 8.46 -12.68
C GLY A 190 3.93 9.88 -12.89
N ALA A 191 5.23 10.03 -13.10
CA ALA A 191 5.85 11.34 -13.41
C ALA A 191 5.27 11.93 -14.70
N VAL A 192 5.13 11.11 -15.77
CA VAL A 192 4.50 11.54 -17.03
C VAL A 192 3.05 12.00 -16.80
N CYS A 193 2.29 11.27 -15.98
CA CYS A 193 0.91 11.63 -15.62
C CYS A 193 0.86 13.00 -14.91
N CYS A 194 1.89 13.36 -14.13
CA CYS A 194 1.97 14.60 -13.38
C CYS A 194 2.61 15.75 -14.18
N LEU A 195 3.07 15.56 -15.44
CA LEU A 195 3.68 16.63 -16.26
C LEU A 195 2.82 17.89 -16.43
N PRO A 196 1.47 17.85 -16.44
CA PRO A 196 0.67 19.08 -16.48
C PRO A 196 1.02 20.09 -15.38
N TRP A 197 1.57 19.66 -14.24
CA TRP A 197 2.02 20.54 -13.16
C TRP A 197 3.47 21.09 -13.33
N SER A 198 4.13 20.83 -14.46
CA SER A 198 5.54 21.23 -14.66
C SER A 198 5.77 22.74 -14.58
N GLY A 199 4.87 23.52 -15.16
CA GLY A 199 4.93 24.99 -15.08
C GLY A 199 4.75 25.50 -13.64
N VAL A 200 3.81 24.91 -12.91
CA VAL A 200 3.56 25.24 -11.49
C VAL A 200 4.77 24.86 -10.64
N LEU A 201 5.31 23.65 -10.82
CA LEU A 201 6.52 23.20 -10.12
C LEU A 201 7.70 24.15 -10.35
N ALA A 202 7.94 24.56 -11.60
CA ALA A 202 9.03 25.47 -11.92
C ALA A 202 8.85 26.84 -11.25
N ALA A 203 7.62 27.39 -11.23
CA ALA A 203 7.31 28.67 -10.59
C ALA A 203 7.46 28.58 -9.06
N GLU A 204 6.95 27.52 -8.43
CA GLU A 204 7.03 27.32 -6.98
C GLU A 204 8.48 27.08 -6.53
N LEU A 205 9.25 26.26 -7.25
CA LEU A 205 10.67 26.00 -6.91
C LEU A 205 11.55 27.27 -7.03
N ALA A 206 11.17 28.25 -7.86
CA ALA A 206 11.93 29.48 -7.99
C ALA A 206 11.86 30.39 -6.74
N VAL A 207 10.80 30.23 -5.93
CA VAL A 207 10.55 31.03 -4.72
C VAL A 207 10.57 30.22 -3.42
N ALA A 208 10.49 28.90 -3.52
CA ALA A 208 10.48 28.02 -2.36
C ALA A 208 11.78 28.11 -1.56
N PRO A 209 11.72 28.03 -0.21
CA PRO A 209 12.90 27.96 0.62
C PRO A 209 13.68 26.65 0.37
N ALA A 210 14.99 26.70 0.59
CA ALA A 210 15.85 25.52 0.38
C ALA A 210 15.39 24.27 1.18
N SER A 211 14.79 24.46 2.36
CA SER A 211 14.21 23.41 3.18
C SER A 211 13.12 22.62 2.43
N SER A 212 12.23 23.32 1.72
CA SER A 212 11.12 22.70 0.98
C SER A 212 11.60 22.02 -0.28
N VAL A 213 12.61 22.59 -0.97
CA VAL A 213 13.29 21.90 -2.08
C VAL A 213 13.96 20.62 -1.61
N LEU A 214 14.71 20.65 -0.49
CA LEU A 214 15.34 19.48 0.10
C LEU A 214 14.31 18.47 0.59
N GLY A 215 13.19 18.92 1.14
CA GLY A 215 12.05 18.09 1.52
C GLY A 215 11.46 17.33 0.32
N ALA A 216 11.24 18.01 -0.81
CA ALA A 216 10.77 17.38 -2.04
C ALA A 216 11.78 16.35 -2.59
N VAL A 217 13.07 16.66 -2.55
CA VAL A 217 14.15 15.70 -2.90
C VAL A 217 14.13 14.50 -1.96
N TYR A 218 14.05 14.73 -0.64
CA TYR A 218 13.90 13.65 0.34
C TYR A 218 12.72 12.74 0.04
N LEU A 219 11.54 13.32 -0.26
CA LEU A 219 10.33 12.58 -0.61
C LEU A 219 10.51 11.75 -1.90
N GLY A 220 11.30 12.24 -2.84
CA GLY A 220 11.65 11.49 -4.05
C GLY A 220 12.62 10.34 -3.79
N VAL A 221 13.67 10.57 -2.99
CA VAL A 221 14.71 9.56 -2.71
C VAL A 221 14.22 8.50 -1.73
N VAL A 222 13.72 8.89 -0.56
CA VAL A 222 13.47 7.96 0.54
C VAL A 222 12.08 7.34 0.45
N PRO A 223 10.95 8.07 0.55
CA PRO A 223 9.63 7.45 0.47
C PRO A 223 9.27 6.96 -0.94
N THR A 224 9.86 7.51 -2.01
CA THR A 224 9.55 7.07 -3.38
C THR A 224 10.57 6.03 -3.87
N ALA A 225 11.80 6.37 -4.16
CA ALA A 225 12.73 5.42 -4.77
C ALA A 225 13.06 4.25 -3.83
N LEU A 226 13.47 4.51 -2.61
CA LEU A 226 13.88 3.47 -1.66
C LEU A 226 12.69 2.65 -1.16
N ALA A 227 11.63 3.31 -0.64
CA ALA A 227 10.51 2.59 -0.02
C ALA A 227 9.71 1.75 -1.03
N PHE A 228 9.40 2.27 -2.23
CA PHE A 228 8.71 1.47 -3.24
C PHE A 228 9.58 0.33 -3.79
N SER A 229 10.90 0.50 -3.85
CA SER A 229 11.81 -0.59 -4.25
C SER A 229 11.87 -1.69 -3.19
N THR A 230 11.98 -1.34 -1.91
CA THR A 230 11.96 -2.31 -0.80
C THR A 230 10.60 -2.97 -0.65
N TRP A 231 9.50 -2.24 -0.87
CA TRP A 231 8.16 -2.80 -0.96
C TRP A 231 8.04 -3.82 -2.10
N ALA A 232 8.42 -3.45 -3.32
CA ALA A 232 8.35 -4.34 -4.48
C ALA A 232 9.22 -5.60 -4.28
N TYR A 233 10.41 -5.46 -3.66
CA TYR A 233 11.26 -6.57 -3.26
C TYR A 233 10.56 -7.52 -2.29
N ALA A 234 9.92 -6.98 -1.25
CA ALA A 234 9.17 -7.76 -0.27
C ALA A 234 7.91 -8.40 -0.88
N LEU A 235 7.16 -7.65 -1.72
CA LEU A 235 5.96 -8.10 -2.40
C LEU A 235 6.24 -9.24 -3.39
N ALA A 236 7.39 -9.24 -4.06
CA ALA A 236 7.81 -10.34 -4.94
C ALA A 236 7.97 -11.67 -4.16
N ARG A 237 8.34 -11.60 -2.88
CA ARG A 237 8.73 -12.74 -2.02
C ARG A 237 7.69 -13.12 -0.97
N THR A 238 6.67 -12.30 -0.78
CA THR A 238 5.67 -12.48 0.29
C THR A 238 4.26 -12.39 -0.31
N PRO A 239 3.28 -13.19 0.16
CA PRO A 239 1.88 -13.01 -0.22
C PRO A 239 1.43 -11.57 0.08
N ALA A 240 0.73 -10.94 -0.86
CA ALA A 240 0.30 -9.55 -0.75
C ALA A 240 -0.52 -9.29 0.53
N GLY A 241 -1.40 -10.24 0.89
CA GLY A 241 -2.15 -10.20 2.12
C GLY A 241 -1.30 -10.14 3.39
N ARG A 242 -0.22 -10.91 3.47
CA ARG A 242 0.68 -10.92 4.63
C ARG A 242 1.51 -9.63 4.69
N LEU A 243 1.99 -9.17 3.55
CA LEU A 243 2.78 -7.94 3.48
C LEU A 243 1.94 -6.72 3.87
N GLY A 244 0.70 -6.62 3.38
CA GLY A 244 -0.18 -5.50 3.71
C GLY A 244 -0.49 -5.37 5.22
N VAL A 245 -0.39 -6.44 6.04
CA VAL A 245 -0.54 -6.32 7.51
C VAL A 245 0.55 -5.43 8.11
N THR A 246 1.74 -5.40 7.51
CA THR A 246 2.85 -4.60 8.03
C THR A 246 2.61 -3.10 7.92
N THR A 247 1.76 -2.66 6.97
CA THR A 247 1.42 -1.23 6.82
C THR A 247 0.56 -0.70 7.97
N TYR A 248 -0.01 -1.55 8.83
CA TYR A 248 -0.72 -1.10 10.05
C TYR A 248 0.18 -0.45 11.08
N LEU A 249 1.50 -0.63 10.95
CA LEU A 249 2.47 0.09 11.77
C LEU A 249 2.64 1.55 11.32
N VAL A 250 2.21 1.92 10.10
CA VAL A 250 2.39 3.28 9.58
C VAL A 250 1.59 4.31 10.38
N PRO A 251 0.25 4.20 10.59
CA PRO A 251 -0.50 5.21 11.30
C PRO A 251 0.00 5.52 12.72
N PRO A 252 0.27 4.54 13.60
CA PRO A 252 0.79 4.86 14.93
C PRO A 252 2.18 5.52 14.88
N LEU A 253 3.01 5.18 13.90
CA LEU A 253 4.30 5.85 13.70
C LEU A 253 4.09 7.29 13.19
N VAL A 254 3.15 7.52 12.29
CA VAL A 254 2.83 8.88 11.81
C VAL A 254 2.31 9.74 12.95
N VAL A 255 1.35 9.25 13.75
CA VAL A 255 0.82 9.97 14.91
C VAL A 255 1.95 10.33 15.88
N LEU A 256 2.86 9.39 16.17
CA LEU A 256 4.01 9.65 17.02
C LEU A 256 4.95 10.70 16.42
N LEU A 257 5.27 10.58 15.13
CA LEU A 257 6.18 11.49 14.45
C LEU A 257 5.56 12.89 14.26
N SER A 258 4.25 12.99 13.95
CA SER A 258 3.58 14.29 13.83
C SER A 258 3.52 15.03 15.17
N TRP A 259 3.27 14.30 16.26
CA TRP A 259 3.34 14.89 17.60
C TRP A 259 4.75 15.37 17.95
N LEU A 260 5.78 14.58 17.66
CA LEU A 260 7.16 14.94 18.04
C LEU A 260 7.79 16.01 17.16
N LEU A 261 7.41 16.13 15.89
CA LEU A 261 8.10 16.95 14.89
C LEU A 261 7.27 18.13 14.38
N LEU A 262 5.93 18.06 14.49
CA LEU A 262 5.01 19.06 13.98
C LEU A 262 4.08 19.64 15.07
N ASP A 263 4.16 19.13 16.31
CA ASP A 263 3.23 19.45 17.42
C ASP A 263 1.75 19.20 17.05
N GLU A 264 1.51 18.33 16.05
CA GLU A 264 0.16 17.95 15.58
C GLU A 264 -0.34 16.73 16.34
N VAL A 265 -1.54 16.82 16.92
CA VAL A 265 -2.25 15.69 17.52
C VAL A 265 -3.62 15.58 16.87
N PRO A 266 -3.97 14.41 16.26
CA PRO A 266 -5.30 14.22 15.70
C PRO A 266 -6.40 14.43 16.74
N PRO A 267 -7.59 14.95 16.36
CA PRO A 267 -8.74 15.03 17.25
C PRO A 267 -9.09 13.68 17.87
N ALA A 268 -9.46 13.65 19.16
CA ALA A 268 -9.73 12.39 19.88
C ALA A 268 -10.73 11.49 19.15
N LEU A 269 -11.78 12.08 18.56
CA LEU A 269 -12.77 11.35 17.78
C LEU A 269 -12.18 10.77 16.47
N ALA A 270 -11.22 11.47 15.82
CA ALA A 270 -10.51 10.95 14.66
C ALA A 270 -9.60 9.78 15.05
N VAL A 271 -8.92 9.86 16.19
CA VAL A 271 -8.12 8.76 16.75
C VAL A 271 -9.00 7.54 17.03
N ALA A 272 -10.17 7.74 17.65
CA ALA A 272 -11.14 6.67 17.91
C ALA A 272 -11.63 6.04 16.59
N GLY A 273 -12.01 6.86 15.60
CA GLY A 273 -12.41 6.41 14.27
C GLY A 273 -11.30 5.65 13.55
N GLY A 274 -10.07 6.12 13.64
CA GLY A 274 -8.88 5.45 13.10
C GLY A 274 -8.63 4.09 13.76
N ALA A 275 -8.77 3.99 15.07
CA ALA A 275 -8.68 2.72 15.80
C ALA A 275 -9.77 1.73 15.33
N VAL A 276 -11.02 2.21 15.12
CA VAL A 276 -12.10 1.39 14.55
C VAL A 276 -11.79 0.95 13.13
N CYS A 277 -11.26 1.85 12.26
CA CYS A 277 -10.80 1.48 10.92
C CYS A 277 -9.77 0.35 10.98
N LEU A 278 -8.72 0.50 11.78
CA LEU A 278 -7.66 -0.49 11.92
C LEU A 278 -8.18 -1.83 12.49
N ALA A 279 -9.11 -1.79 13.44
CA ALA A 279 -9.78 -2.99 13.96
C ALA A 279 -10.59 -3.70 12.87
N GLY A 280 -11.33 -2.95 12.02
CA GLY A 280 -12.03 -3.48 10.86
C GLY A 280 -11.10 -4.18 9.87
N VAL A 281 -9.96 -3.56 9.59
CA VAL A 281 -8.93 -4.13 8.72
C VAL A 281 -8.34 -5.41 9.33
N ALA A 282 -8.04 -5.42 10.63
CA ALA A 282 -7.53 -6.59 11.35
C ALA A 282 -8.56 -7.74 11.32
N LEU A 283 -9.85 -7.42 11.52
CA LEU A 283 -10.96 -8.38 11.46
C LEU A 283 -11.07 -9.00 10.06
N ALA A 284 -11.06 -8.19 9.00
CA ALA A 284 -11.13 -8.66 7.61
C ALA A 284 -10.03 -9.67 7.28
N ARG A 285 -8.87 -9.54 7.92
CA ARG A 285 -7.66 -10.38 7.68
C ARG A 285 -7.48 -11.52 8.67
N SER A 286 -8.27 -11.57 9.74
CA SER A 286 -8.18 -12.65 10.72
C SER A 286 -8.44 -14.00 10.04
N ARG A 287 -7.50 -14.95 10.17
CA ARG A 287 -7.67 -16.31 9.64
C ARG A 287 -8.86 -16.97 10.30
N GLY A 288 -9.89 -17.36 9.52
CA GLY A 288 -10.83 -18.36 9.98
C GLY A 288 -10.06 -19.59 10.42
N ARG A 289 -10.33 -20.12 11.62
CA ARG A 289 -9.97 -21.50 11.89
C ARG A 289 -10.62 -22.33 10.78
N VAL A 290 -9.82 -22.81 9.83
CA VAL A 290 -10.26 -23.86 8.91
C VAL A 290 -10.55 -25.04 9.82
N ARG A 291 -11.83 -25.32 10.05
CA ARG A 291 -12.25 -26.56 10.67
C ARG A 291 -11.74 -27.66 9.72
N PRO A 292 -10.88 -28.59 10.17
CA PRO A 292 -10.49 -29.70 9.31
C PRO A 292 -11.78 -30.34 8.79
N PRO A 293 -11.84 -30.76 7.51
CA PRO A 293 -12.96 -31.54 7.02
C PRO A 293 -13.17 -32.68 8.02
N ALA A 294 -14.39 -32.78 8.55
CA ALA A 294 -14.75 -33.93 9.39
C ALA A 294 -14.36 -35.16 8.59
N ALA A 295 -13.46 -35.97 9.16
CA ALA A 295 -13.08 -37.22 8.55
C ALA A 295 -14.38 -37.97 8.26
N ARG A 296 -14.73 -38.04 6.96
CA ARG A 296 -15.83 -38.90 6.54
C ARG A 296 -15.46 -40.27 7.07
N GLY A 297 -16.25 -40.74 8.04
CA GLY A 297 -16.05 -42.00 8.69
C GLY A 297 -15.72 -43.08 7.66
N ALA A 298 -14.67 -43.81 7.91
CA ALA A 298 -14.33 -45.01 7.20
C ALA A 298 -15.53 -45.97 7.34
N ALA A 299 -16.45 -45.85 6.37
CA ALA A 299 -17.50 -46.87 6.19
C ALA A 299 -16.79 -48.14 5.69
N GLY A 300 -16.80 -49.13 6.55
CA GLY A 300 -16.56 -50.56 6.37
C GLY A 300 -15.90 -51.00 5.06
N THR A 301 -14.61 -51.27 5.11
CA THR A 301 -14.02 -52.29 4.25
C THR A 301 -14.47 -53.64 4.76
N ALA A 302 -15.44 -54.29 4.05
CA ALA A 302 -15.71 -55.69 4.23
C ALA A 302 -14.43 -56.51 4.02
N PRO A 303 -14.16 -57.57 4.82
CA PRO A 303 -12.97 -58.36 4.62
C PRO A 303 -13.09 -59.14 3.30
N ALA A 304 -12.02 -59.11 2.51
CA ALA A 304 -11.88 -59.90 1.30
C ALA A 304 -11.95 -61.40 1.63
N PRO A 305 -12.55 -62.27 0.78
CA PRO A 305 -12.57 -63.69 0.99
C PRO A 305 -11.17 -64.29 0.86
N ASP A 306 -10.86 -65.18 1.78
CA ASP A 306 -9.62 -65.95 1.91
C ASP A 306 -9.41 -66.87 0.68
N PRO A 307 -8.27 -66.83 -0.04
CA PRO A 307 -8.00 -67.69 -1.20
C PRO A 307 -7.23 -68.96 -0.86
N ALA A 308 -7.57 -69.67 0.24
CA ALA A 308 -6.91 -70.93 0.57
C ALA A 308 -7.88 -72.04 1.02
N ALA A 309 -8.53 -72.71 -0.01
CA ALA A 309 -9.03 -74.01 0.20
C ALA A 309 -8.47 -74.96 -0.88
N PRO A 310 -7.79 -76.07 -0.52
CA PRO A 310 -7.17 -76.92 -1.52
C PRO A 310 -8.21 -77.82 -2.22
N ALA A 311 -8.04 -77.98 -3.50
CA ALA A 311 -8.79 -78.88 -4.38
C ALA A 311 -8.54 -80.38 -3.91
N ALA A 312 -9.58 -81.04 -3.37
CA ALA A 312 -9.59 -82.47 -3.25
C ALA A 312 -9.95 -83.11 -4.59
N GLN A 313 -9.10 -84.00 -4.99
CA GLN A 313 -9.24 -84.91 -6.12
C GLN A 313 -10.50 -85.78 -6.03
N ARG A 314 -11.30 -85.84 -7.10
CA ARG A 314 -11.69 -87.11 -7.79
C ARG A 314 -12.31 -86.79 -9.14
#